data_96ca8748da0bc065f61d81f20940d713
#
_entry.id   96ca8748da0bc065f61d81f20940d713
#
_cell.length_a   1.000
_cell.length_b   1.000
_cell.length_c   1.000
_cell.angle_alpha   90.00
_cell.angle_beta   90.00
_cell.angle_gamma   90.00
#
_symmetry.space_group_name_H-M   'P 1'
#
loop_
_entity.id
_entity.type
_entity.pdbx_description
1 polymer ?
#
loop_
_entity_poly.entity_id
_entity_poly.type
_entity_poly.pdbx_seq_one_letter_code
_entity_poly.pdbx_strand_id
1 'polypeptide(L)'
;MKVWRWAHTHQGRKILRFASVSVISTVVSNVVIVIVFGFRLIPNEIYATVFGNFVATFPSYQLNRTWTWGKKGRSHWRNEVLPFWTMSITGIAFSILGAVFIRRFIHEHHWQIHHHLLATVLVAGTNVLSFMIFWFLKLWIFNHIFRIDELAEVEAHLTSEEKASGAI
;
A
#
# COMPACT_ATOMS: atom_id res chain seq x y z
N MET A 1 -22.24 -10.02 14.92
CA MET A 1 -21.60 -9.70 16.23
C MET A 1 -20.08 -9.97 16.29
N LYS A 2 -19.51 -11.03 15.66
CA LYS A 2 -18.07 -11.34 15.71
C LYS A 2 -17.18 -10.28 15.03
N VAL A 3 -17.61 -9.73 13.88
CA VAL A 3 -16.87 -8.70 13.12
C VAL A 3 -16.72 -7.40 13.91
N TRP A 4 -17.76 -6.98 14.61
CA TRP A 4 -17.74 -5.77 15.44
C TRP A 4 -16.72 -5.88 16.59
N ARG A 5 -16.68 -7.02 17.29
CA ARG A 5 -15.70 -7.26 18.36
C ARG A 5 -14.27 -7.31 17.82
N TRP A 6 -14.05 -7.91 16.64
CA TRP A 6 -12.76 -7.94 15.98
C TRP A 6 -12.28 -6.53 15.58
N ALA A 7 -13.17 -5.68 15.05
CA ALA A 7 -12.85 -4.30 14.67
C ALA A 7 -12.36 -3.44 15.86
N HIS A 8 -12.74 -3.80 17.10
CA HIS A 8 -12.30 -3.12 18.33
C HIS A 8 -10.98 -3.69 18.90
N THR A 9 -10.46 -4.77 18.35
CA THR A 9 -9.13 -5.27 18.73
C THR A 9 -8.04 -4.34 18.21
N HIS A 10 -6.86 -4.37 18.83
CA HIS A 10 -5.71 -3.58 18.37
C HIS A 10 -5.36 -3.87 16.90
N GLN A 11 -5.35 -5.15 16.52
CA GLN A 11 -5.08 -5.57 15.14
C GLN A 11 -6.20 -5.17 14.16
N GLY A 12 -7.46 -5.32 14.54
CA GLY A 12 -8.61 -4.91 13.73
C GLY A 12 -8.59 -3.42 13.41
N ARG A 13 -8.34 -2.58 14.42
CA ARG A 13 -8.17 -1.13 14.22
C ARG A 13 -7.02 -0.78 13.30
N LYS A 14 -5.87 -1.47 13.40
CA LYS A 14 -4.71 -1.26 12.55
C LYS A 14 -5.03 -1.58 11.08
N ILE A 15 -5.69 -2.71 10.82
CA ILE A 15 -6.12 -3.11 9.47
C ILE A 15 -7.14 -2.13 8.91
N LEU A 16 -8.12 -1.69 9.71
CA LEU A 16 -9.10 -0.69 9.27
C LEU A 16 -8.45 0.65 8.93
N ARG A 17 -7.51 1.13 9.74
CA ARG A 17 -6.73 2.34 9.44
C ARG A 17 -5.94 2.19 8.14
N PHE A 18 -5.26 1.06 7.94
CA PHE A 18 -4.52 0.78 6.72
C PHE A 18 -5.44 0.75 5.48
N ALA A 19 -6.60 0.13 5.59
CA ALA A 19 -7.61 0.13 4.53
C ALA A 19 -8.14 1.55 4.24
N SER A 20 -8.42 2.34 5.29
CA SER A 20 -8.84 3.74 5.12
C SER A 20 -7.78 4.59 4.43
N VAL A 21 -6.50 4.40 4.75
CA VAL A 21 -5.40 5.08 4.05
C VAL A 21 -5.37 4.69 2.58
N SER A 22 -5.63 3.43 2.25
CA SER A 22 -5.72 2.98 0.84
C SER A 22 -6.85 3.69 0.09
N VAL A 23 -8.02 3.86 0.72
CA VAL A 23 -9.14 4.63 0.13
C VAL A 23 -8.76 6.09 -0.08
N ILE A 24 -8.18 6.74 0.94
CA ILE A 24 -7.72 8.13 0.85
C ILE A 24 -6.71 8.29 -0.29
N SER A 25 -5.74 7.38 -0.40
CA SER A 25 -4.72 7.41 -1.45
C SER A 25 -5.33 7.25 -2.84
N THR A 26 -6.34 6.40 -2.98
CA THR A 26 -7.08 6.22 -4.23
C THR A 26 -7.82 7.51 -4.61
N VAL A 27 -8.47 8.17 -3.66
CA VAL A 27 -9.13 9.46 -3.90
C VAL A 27 -8.11 10.51 -4.34
N VAL A 28 -6.99 10.64 -3.62
CA VAL A 28 -5.94 11.60 -3.96
C VAL A 28 -5.38 11.33 -5.36
N SER A 29 -5.09 10.07 -5.69
CA SER A 29 -4.60 9.69 -7.02
C SER A 29 -5.58 10.11 -8.11
N ASN A 30 -6.88 9.78 -7.95
CA ASN A 30 -7.90 10.11 -8.95
C ASN A 30 -8.09 11.63 -9.10
N VAL A 31 -8.08 12.38 -8.00
CA VAL A 31 -8.15 13.86 -8.06
C VAL A 31 -6.96 14.42 -8.85
N VAL A 32 -5.75 13.95 -8.58
CA VAL A 32 -4.56 14.39 -9.32
C VAL A 32 -4.67 14.02 -10.81
N ILE A 33 -5.11 12.79 -11.12
CA ILE A 33 -5.30 12.36 -12.52
C ILE A 33 -6.31 13.27 -13.23
N VAL A 34 -7.46 13.55 -12.61
CA VAL A 34 -8.50 14.43 -13.17
C VAL A 34 -7.93 15.83 -13.43
N ILE A 35 -7.13 16.37 -12.52
CA ILE A 35 -6.49 17.67 -12.69
C ILE A 35 -5.50 17.63 -13.86
N VAL A 36 -4.49 16.73 -13.82
CA VAL A 36 -3.40 16.77 -14.80
C VAL A 36 -3.84 16.34 -16.20
N PHE A 37 -4.74 15.37 -16.29
CA PHE A 37 -5.29 14.90 -17.56
C PHE A 37 -6.42 15.80 -18.06
N GLY A 38 -7.34 16.23 -17.20
CA GLY A 38 -8.48 17.08 -17.55
C GLY A 38 -8.05 18.48 -18.02
N PHE A 39 -7.05 19.08 -17.38
CA PHE A 39 -6.47 20.36 -17.83
C PHE A 39 -5.39 20.18 -18.93
N ARG A 40 -5.22 18.97 -19.46
CA ARG A 40 -4.24 18.62 -20.51
C ARG A 40 -2.78 18.98 -20.17
N LEU A 41 -2.44 19.03 -18.87
CA LEU A 41 -1.06 19.22 -18.43
C LEU A 41 -0.21 18.00 -18.78
N ILE A 42 -0.79 16.81 -18.68
CA ILE A 42 -0.24 15.52 -19.13
C ILE A 42 -1.27 14.89 -20.08
N PRO A 43 -1.13 15.06 -21.41
CA PRO A 43 -2.14 14.60 -22.37
C PRO A 43 -2.23 13.09 -22.49
N ASN A 44 -1.20 12.36 -22.09
CA ASN A 44 -1.17 10.90 -22.13
C ASN A 44 -1.76 10.32 -20.83
N GLU A 45 -2.81 9.51 -20.97
CA GLU A 45 -3.53 8.90 -19.83
C GLU A 45 -2.64 8.01 -18.95
N ILE A 46 -1.68 7.29 -19.58
CA ILE A 46 -0.76 6.40 -18.85
C ILE A 46 0.16 7.24 -17.95
N TYR A 47 0.77 8.29 -18.51
CA TYR A 47 1.64 9.18 -17.72
C TYR A 47 0.87 9.95 -16.66
N ALA A 48 -0.35 10.39 -16.94
CA ALA A 48 -1.22 11.02 -15.95
C ALA A 48 -1.54 10.07 -14.79
N THR A 49 -1.83 8.81 -15.11
CA THR A 49 -2.10 7.76 -14.08
C THR A 49 -0.85 7.46 -13.25
N VAL A 50 0.31 7.30 -13.87
CA VAL A 50 1.57 7.07 -13.16
C VAL A 50 1.89 8.25 -12.24
N PHE A 51 1.72 9.48 -12.74
CA PHE A 51 1.95 10.69 -11.96
C PHE A 51 0.99 10.81 -10.77
N GLY A 52 -0.30 10.56 -10.98
CA GLY A 52 -1.31 10.57 -9.92
C GLY A 52 -1.01 9.55 -8.81
N ASN A 53 -0.62 8.34 -9.18
CA ASN A 53 -0.23 7.30 -8.23
C ASN A 53 1.06 7.68 -7.49
N PHE A 54 2.03 8.28 -8.17
CA PHE A 54 3.26 8.77 -7.56
C PHE A 54 2.94 9.83 -6.50
N VAL A 55 2.15 10.83 -6.82
CA VAL A 55 1.74 11.89 -5.89
C VAL A 55 0.99 11.32 -4.70
N ALA A 56 0.06 10.39 -4.91
CA ALA A 56 -0.72 9.74 -3.84
C ALA A 56 0.14 8.88 -2.89
N THR A 57 1.34 8.47 -3.31
CA THR A 57 2.25 7.69 -2.46
C THR A 57 2.77 8.48 -1.26
N PHE A 58 2.92 9.81 -1.37
CA PHE A 58 3.37 10.66 -0.28
C PHE A 58 2.40 10.69 0.91
N PRO A 59 1.13 11.11 0.73
CA PRO A 59 0.17 11.07 1.83
C PRO A 59 -0.09 9.65 2.31
N SER A 60 -0.05 8.64 1.42
CA SER A 60 -0.17 7.24 1.78
C SER A 60 0.93 6.81 2.77
N TYR A 61 2.17 7.14 2.48
CA TYR A 61 3.29 6.85 3.38
C TYR A 61 3.11 7.55 4.73
N GLN A 62 2.84 8.85 4.72
CA GLN A 62 2.74 9.66 5.93
C GLN A 62 1.57 9.20 6.83
N LEU A 63 0.40 8.97 6.26
CA LEU A 63 -0.77 8.48 6.99
C LEU A 63 -0.54 7.06 7.54
N ASN A 64 0.05 6.19 6.76
CA ASN A 64 0.38 4.86 7.25
C ASN A 64 1.35 4.94 8.42
N ARG A 65 2.43 5.70 8.30
CA ARG A 65 3.45 5.86 9.34
C ARG A 65 2.85 6.40 10.63
N THR A 66 2.12 7.50 10.56
CA THR A 66 1.62 8.20 11.76
C THR A 66 0.33 7.60 12.31
N TRP A 67 -0.63 7.28 11.45
CA TRP A 67 -1.97 6.86 11.87
C TRP A 67 -2.11 5.35 12.02
N THR A 68 -1.54 4.56 11.08
CA THR A 68 -1.63 3.10 11.14
C THR A 68 -0.65 2.51 12.13
N TRP A 69 0.61 2.96 12.12
CA TRP A 69 1.68 2.42 12.98
C TRP A 69 2.03 3.33 14.17
N GLY A 70 1.46 4.54 14.26
CA GLY A 70 1.65 5.44 15.40
C GLY A 70 3.07 6.00 15.58
N LYS A 71 3.94 5.85 14.56
CA LYS A 71 5.32 6.32 14.62
C LYS A 71 5.40 7.83 14.61
N LYS A 72 6.11 8.40 15.60
CA LYS A 72 6.40 9.83 15.76
C LYS A 72 7.89 10.08 15.56
N GLY A 73 8.29 11.31 15.26
CA GLY A 73 9.68 11.71 15.08
C GLY A 73 10.19 11.61 13.63
N ARG A 74 11.52 11.64 13.43
CA ARG A 74 12.14 11.61 12.09
C ARG A 74 11.95 10.24 11.44
N SER A 75 11.58 10.25 10.16
CA SER A 75 11.53 9.00 9.37
C SER A 75 12.94 8.56 8.97
N HIS A 76 13.21 7.26 9.06
CA HIS A 76 14.46 6.69 8.59
C HIS A 76 14.34 6.34 7.11
N TRP A 77 15.11 7.05 6.26
CA TRP A 77 15.04 6.89 4.81
C TRP A 77 15.24 5.42 4.36
N ARG A 78 16.28 4.76 4.87
CA ARG A 78 16.63 3.39 4.46
C ARG A 78 15.68 2.34 5.01
N ASN A 79 15.22 2.49 6.24
CA ASN A 79 14.47 1.44 6.95
C ASN A 79 12.95 1.60 6.83
N GLU A 80 12.46 2.81 6.51
CA GLU A 80 11.02 3.07 6.41
C GLU A 80 10.62 3.51 4.99
N VAL A 81 11.25 4.57 4.47
CA VAL A 81 10.83 5.19 3.20
C VAL A 81 11.14 4.28 2.02
N LEU A 82 12.37 3.80 1.93
CA LEU A 82 12.83 2.98 0.80
C LEU A 82 12.02 1.67 0.66
N PRO A 83 11.78 0.87 1.70
CA PRO A 83 10.94 -0.32 1.60
C PRO A 83 9.51 0.00 1.17
N PHE A 84 8.94 1.11 1.68
CA PHE A 84 7.59 1.53 1.30
C PHE A 84 7.47 1.83 -0.20
N TRP A 85 8.41 2.61 -0.73
CA TRP A 85 8.44 2.96 -2.14
C TRP A 85 8.73 1.77 -3.03
N THR A 86 9.69 0.93 -2.65
CA THR A 86 10.01 -0.31 -3.38
C THR A 86 8.80 -1.21 -3.48
N MET A 87 8.09 -1.45 -2.37
CA MET A 87 6.87 -2.25 -2.38
C MET A 87 5.77 -1.63 -3.24
N SER A 88 5.63 -0.31 -3.23
CA SER A 88 4.63 0.38 -4.05
C SER A 88 4.93 0.24 -5.53
N ILE A 89 6.18 0.45 -5.94
CA ILE A 89 6.62 0.31 -7.35
C ILE A 89 6.52 -1.15 -7.81
N THR A 90 6.97 -2.09 -6.99
CA THR A 90 6.86 -3.53 -7.30
C THR A 90 5.40 -3.96 -7.46
N GLY A 91 4.49 -3.46 -6.62
CA GLY A 91 3.06 -3.74 -6.74
C GLY A 91 2.47 -3.23 -8.06
N ILE A 92 2.86 -2.03 -8.50
CA ILE A 92 2.44 -1.49 -9.79
C ILE A 92 3.00 -2.34 -10.94
N ALA A 93 4.28 -2.68 -10.92
CA ALA A 93 4.91 -3.51 -11.94
C ALA A 93 4.23 -4.88 -12.05
N PHE A 94 3.95 -5.52 -10.92
CA PHE A 94 3.26 -6.82 -10.88
C PHE A 94 1.83 -6.73 -11.41
N SER A 95 1.09 -5.68 -11.09
CA SER A 95 -0.25 -5.45 -11.63
C SER A 95 -0.23 -5.30 -13.15
N ILE A 96 0.74 -4.58 -13.69
CA ILE A 96 0.92 -4.42 -15.16
C ILE A 96 1.24 -5.79 -15.80
N LEU A 97 2.17 -6.55 -15.22
CA LEU A 97 2.52 -7.88 -15.72
C LEU A 97 1.32 -8.83 -15.71
N GLY A 98 0.54 -8.82 -14.63
CA GLY A 98 -0.70 -9.59 -14.52
C GLY A 98 -1.72 -9.22 -15.59
N ALA A 99 -1.91 -7.92 -15.84
CA ALA A 99 -2.82 -7.44 -16.88
C ALA A 99 -2.35 -7.84 -18.28
N VAL A 100 -1.04 -7.77 -18.56
CA VAL A 100 -0.46 -8.22 -19.84
C VAL A 100 -0.64 -9.73 -20.03
N PHE A 101 -0.38 -10.51 -18.99
CA PHE A 101 -0.51 -11.97 -19.02
C PHE A 101 -1.96 -12.38 -19.30
N ILE A 102 -2.92 -11.84 -18.55
CA ILE A 102 -4.34 -12.21 -18.73
C ILE A 102 -4.87 -11.75 -20.10
N ARG A 103 -4.41 -10.60 -20.59
CA ARG A 103 -4.78 -10.11 -21.92
C ARG A 103 -4.30 -11.06 -23.03
N ARG A 104 -3.07 -11.55 -22.95
CA ARG A 104 -2.55 -12.56 -23.88
C ARG A 104 -3.36 -13.84 -23.81
N PHE A 105 -3.63 -14.35 -22.63
CA PHE A 105 -4.44 -15.54 -22.42
C PHE A 105 -5.83 -15.43 -23.06
N ILE A 106 -6.53 -14.32 -22.84
CA ILE A 106 -7.84 -14.05 -23.43
C ILE A 106 -7.75 -14.01 -24.97
N HIS A 107 -6.70 -13.40 -25.51
CA HIS A 107 -6.51 -13.28 -26.95
C HIS A 107 -6.24 -14.63 -27.61
N GLU A 108 -5.37 -15.46 -27.05
CA GLU A 108 -5.04 -16.79 -27.54
C GLU A 108 -6.24 -17.74 -27.55
N HIS A 109 -7.17 -17.59 -26.61
CA HIS A 109 -8.38 -18.44 -26.50
C HIS A 109 -9.60 -17.85 -27.21
N HIS A 110 -9.46 -16.75 -27.95
CA HIS A 110 -10.54 -16.06 -28.68
C HIS A 110 -11.77 -15.71 -27.85
N TRP A 111 -11.63 -15.58 -26.54
CA TRP A 111 -12.75 -15.31 -25.62
C TRP A 111 -13.37 -13.93 -25.78
N GLN A 112 -12.67 -13.00 -26.39
CA GLN A 112 -13.20 -11.64 -26.66
C GLN A 112 -14.41 -11.65 -27.61
N ILE A 113 -14.52 -12.64 -28.48
CA ILE A 113 -15.59 -12.72 -29.48
C ILE A 113 -16.85 -13.36 -28.91
N HIS A 114 -16.70 -14.40 -28.07
CA HIS A 114 -17.84 -15.19 -27.57
C HIS A 114 -18.21 -14.93 -26.11
N HIS A 115 -17.28 -14.43 -25.28
CA HIS A 115 -17.44 -14.30 -23.83
C HIS A 115 -16.90 -12.97 -23.29
N HIS A 116 -17.35 -11.85 -23.87
CA HIS A 116 -16.87 -10.51 -23.48
C HIS A 116 -17.00 -10.23 -21.96
N LEU A 117 -18.10 -10.65 -21.34
CA LEU A 117 -18.32 -10.49 -19.89
C LEU A 117 -17.30 -11.31 -19.09
N LEU A 118 -17.02 -12.55 -19.49
CA LEU A 118 -16.04 -13.41 -18.83
C LEU A 118 -14.63 -12.84 -18.93
N ALA A 119 -14.24 -12.34 -20.12
CA ALA A 119 -12.98 -11.67 -20.32
C ALA A 119 -12.83 -10.43 -19.43
N THR A 120 -13.88 -9.62 -19.33
CA THR A 120 -13.90 -8.43 -18.44
C THR A 120 -13.76 -8.81 -16.96
N VAL A 121 -14.48 -9.85 -16.51
CA VAL A 121 -14.38 -10.36 -15.13
C VAL A 121 -12.99 -10.90 -14.83
N LEU A 122 -12.35 -11.61 -15.76
CA LEU A 122 -10.98 -12.13 -15.58
C LEU A 122 -9.96 -11.01 -15.47
N VAL A 123 -10.05 -9.98 -16.32
CA VAL A 123 -9.15 -8.80 -16.23
C VAL A 123 -9.35 -8.07 -14.91
N ALA A 124 -10.60 -7.77 -14.55
CA ALA A 124 -10.92 -7.10 -13.29
C ALA A 124 -10.49 -7.94 -12.07
N GLY A 125 -10.77 -9.25 -12.10
CA GLY A 125 -10.40 -10.19 -11.04
C GLY A 125 -8.88 -10.28 -10.85
N THR A 126 -8.12 -10.35 -11.93
CA THR A 126 -6.64 -10.36 -11.88
C THR A 126 -6.09 -9.07 -11.26
N ASN A 127 -6.66 -7.92 -11.62
CA ASN A 127 -6.28 -6.64 -11.03
C ASN A 127 -6.55 -6.59 -9.52
N VAL A 128 -7.75 -7.01 -9.11
CA VAL A 128 -8.12 -7.07 -7.69
C VAL A 128 -7.23 -8.02 -6.91
N LEU A 129 -6.97 -9.23 -7.44
CA LEU A 129 -6.10 -10.22 -6.79
C LEU A 129 -4.67 -9.71 -6.66
N SER A 130 -4.11 -9.13 -7.71
CA SER A 130 -2.77 -8.51 -7.67
C SER A 130 -2.70 -7.42 -6.60
N PHE A 131 -3.69 -6.54 -6.57
CA PHE A 131 -3.77 -5.49 -5.56
C PHE A 131 -3.85 -6.07 -4.13
N MET A 132 -4.71 -7.07 -3.90
CA MET A 132 -4.87 -7.70 -2.58
C MET A 132 -3.58 -8.37 -2.10
N ILE A 133 -2.89 -9.12 -2.96
CA ILE A 133 -1.62 -9.78 -2.61
C ILE A 133 -0.61 -8.75 -2.11
N PHE A 134 -0.39 -7.68 -2.88
CA PHE A 134 0.57 -6.63 -2.50
C PHE A 134 0.10 -5.81 -1.30
N TRP A 135 -1.21 -5.62 -1.14
CA TRP A 135 -1.77 -4.95 0.03
C TRP A 135 -1.49 -5.73 1.32
N PHE A 136 -1.72 -7.04 1.32
CA PHE A 136 -1.41 -7.90 2.47
C PHE A 136 0.10 -8.02 2.70
N LEU A 137 0.89 -8.17 1.64
CA LEU A 137 2.35 -8.23 1.73
C LEU A 137 2.93 -6.94 2.31
N LYS A 138 2.44 -5.80 1.86
CA LYS A 138 2.81 -4.48 2.39
C LYS A 138 2.46 -4.35 3.87
N LEU A 139 1.24 -4.73 4.24
CA LEU A 139 0.81 -4.73 5.64
C LEU A 139 1.70 -5.63 6.51
N TRP A 140 2.02 -6.84 6.03
CA TRP A 140 2.85 -7.80 6.75
C TRP A 140 4.30 -7.29 6.93
N ILE A 141 4.95 -6.82 5.87
CA ILE A 141 6.31 -6.29 5.90
C ILE A 141 6.40 -5.09 6.85
N PHE A 142 5.49 -4.13 6.73
CA PHE A 142 5.52 -2.96 7.59
C PHE A 142 5.19 -3.29 9.04
N ASN A 143 4.32 -4.26 9.27
CA ASN A 143 4.08 -4.74 10.61
C ASN A 143 5.35 -5.38 11.24
N HIS A 144 6.17 -6.03 10.42
CA HIS A 144 7.43 -6.61 10.86
C HIS A 144 8.50 -5.53 11.12
N ILE A 145 8.68 -4.59 10.19
CA ILE A 145 9.66 -3.49 10.31
C ILE A 145 9.39 -2.66 11.56
N PHE A 146 8.16 -2.18 11.73
CA PHE A 146 7.82 -1.31 12.86
C PHE A 146 7.78 -2.05 14.21
N ARG A 147 7.58 -3.36 14.22
CA ARG A 147 7.69 -4.17 15.43
C ARG A 147 9.14 -4.30 15.90
N ILE A 148 10.08 -4.45 14.99
CA ILE A 148 11.51 -4.53 15.33
C ILE A 148 11.98 -3.20 15.92
N ASP A 149 11.58 -2.07 15.35
CA ASP A 149 11.92 -0.75 15.86
C ASP A 149 11.37 -0.53 17.28
N GLU A 150 10.12 -0.96 17.55
CA GLU A 150 9.50 -0.85 18.87
C GLU A 150 10.25 -1.68 19.93
N LEU A 151 10.67 -2.89 19.58
CA LEU A 151 11.48 -3.75 20.47
C LEU A 151 12.84 -3.14 20.75
N ALA A 152 13.50 -2.59 19.74
CA ALA A 152 14.80 -1.93 19.89
C ALA A 152 14.71 -0.66 20.77
N GLU A 153 13.65 0.12 20.69
CA GLU A 153 13.39 1.28 21.55
C GLU A 153 13.20 0.86 23.01
N VAL A 154 12.44 -0.23 23.25
CA VAL A 154 12.22 -0.78 24.61
C VAL A 154 13.52 -1.31 25.22
N GLU A 155 14.30 -2.05 24.43
CA GLU A 155 15.57 -2.61 24.88
C GLU A 155 16.60 -1.51 25.21
N ALA A 156 16.67 -0.44 24.40
CA ALA A 156 17.50 0.73 24.66
C ALA A 156 17.09 1.45 25.97
N HIS A 157 15.77 1.54 26.22
CA HIS A 157 15.27 2.17 27.45
C HIS A 157 15.61 1.36 28.70
N LEU A 158 15.41 0.03 28.66
CA LEU A 158 15.77 -0.88 29.75
C LEU A 158 17.26 -0.85 30.06
N THR A 159 18.10 -0.85 29.04
CA THR A 159 19.56 -0.79 29.18
C THR A 159 20.02 0.55 29.81
N SER A 160 19.33 1.64 29.49
CA SER A 160 19.62 2.96 30.08
C SER A 160 19.21 3.04 31.55
N GLU A 161 18.07 2.44 31.93
CA GLU A 161 17.62 2.36 33.32
C GLU A 161 18.53 1.46 34.17
N GLU A 162 18.98 0.32 33.64
CA GLU A 162 19.89 -0.58 34.32
C GLU A 162 21.24 0.10 34.62
N LYS A 163 21.79 0.85 33.64
CA LYS A 163 23.00 1.64 33.84
C LYS A 163 22.85 2.74 34.86
N ALA A 164 21.69 3.39 34.93
CA ALA A 164 21.41 4.43 35.92
C ALA A 164 21.25 3.86 37.32
N SER A 165 20.63 2.66 37.46
CA SER A 165 20.46 1.96 38.72
C SER A 165 21.73 1.31 39.25
N GLY A 166 22.65 0.86 38.37
CA GLY A 166 23.93 0.26 38.75
C GLY A 166 25.06 1.26 39.07
N ALA A 167 24.81 2.55 38.91
CA ALA A 167 25.73 3.65 39.20
C ALA A 167 25.55 4.25 40.61
N ILE A 168 24.67 3.68 41.44
CA ILE A 168 24.48 4.01 42.88
C ILE A 168 25.12 2.93 43.73
#